data_def33ca5deeb4ad06bc783a9d4b2c4e2
#
_entry.id   def33ca5deeb4ad06bc783a9d4b2c4e2
#
_cell.length_a   1.000
_cell.length_b   1.000
_cell.length_c   1.000
_cell.angle_alpha   90.00
_cell.angle_beta   90.00
_cell.angle_gamma   90.00
#
_symmetry.space_group_name_H-M   'P 1'
#
loop_
_entity.id
_entity.type
_entity.pdbx_description
1 polymer ?
#
loop_
_entity_poly.entity_id
_entity_poly.type
_entity_poly.pdbx_seq_one_letter_code
_entity_poly.pdbx_strand_id
1 'polypeptide(L)'
;MHAPQIAALAAALGLAVAGGAASADDAATPSHFAHDPYPSTYQRVAAPPVLLDNATVLTGTGARLENADVLMADGRIVAVGAGLELPAGATRVDATGKWVTPGIIDVHSHLGVYPSPGVRAHSDGNEATSPVTANVWAEHSVWPQDPGFAAALAGGVTSLQILPGSANLVGGRGVTLKNVPATSYQAMKFPGAPWGMKMACGENPKRVYGEKGGPSTRMGNIAGYRAAFIDAAEYLAKHKPDAPKKRSWFGADEPDSASDTGGKRDLKLDTLAGAINGDILVHIHCYRADEMTTMLDLADEFGFKVAAFHHGVEAYKLADRLAEEGTCAALWADWWGFKMEAFDGIQENIALVDRPAGSCAIVHSDSEEGVQRLNQEAAKVMAHARLAGIEITPEHAIGWLTANPAKSMGILERTGTLEPGKMADVVVWNGTPFSVYAQAEQVYIDGARLYDRADPSRQPEADFMLGQSTGDAVHAGGVL
;
A
#
# COMPACT_ATOMS: atom_id res chain seq x y z
N MET A 1 76.73 -12.96 20.50
CA MET A 1 75.92 -13.97 19.82
C MET A 1 74.84 -13.27 19.09
N HIS A 2 74.80 -13.45 17.80
CA HIS A 2 74.15 -12.60 16.79
C HIS A 2 72.61 -12.79 16.76
N ALA A 3 71.87 -11.71 16.72
CA ALA A 3 70.50 -11.69 16.26
C ALA A 3 70.44 -11.10 14.85
N PRO A 4 69.70 -11.69 13.89
CA PRO A 4 69.48 -11.08 12.59
C PRO A 4 68.23 -10.20 12.59
N GLN A 5 68.38 -9.01 12.05
CA GLN A 5 67.29 -8.13 11.67
C GLN A 5 66.57 -8.68 10.45
N ILE A 6 65.24 -8.67 10.48
CA ILE A 6 64.37 -8.96 9.31
C ILE A 6 63.78 -7.62 8.89
N ALA A 7 64.16 -7.16 7.70
CA ALA A 7 63.56 -5.99 7.04
C ALA A 7 62.16 -6.32 6.49
N ALA A 8 61.15 -5.50 6.84
CA ALA A 8 59.83 -5.58 6.26
C ALA A 8 59.76 -4.79 4.95
N LEU A 9 59.50 -5.45 3.87
CA LEU A 9 59.22 -4.87 2.57
C LEU A 9 57.75 -4.52 2.49
N ALA A 10 57.40 -3.24 2.43
CA ALA A 10 56.03 -2.81 2.18
C ALA A 10 55.75 -2.80 0.67
N ALA A 11 54.96 -3.74 0.19
CA ALA A 11 54.43 -3.72 -1.16
C ALA A 11 53.10 -2.91 -1.20
N ALA A 12 53.14 -1.76 -1.84
CA ALA A 12 51.95 -0.97 -2.15
C ALA A 12 51.19 -1.64 -3.32
N LEU A 13 50.06 -2.27 -3.06
CA LEU A 13 49.11 -2.70 -4.10
C LEU A 13 48.16 -1.54 -4.38
N GLY A 14 48.35 -0.87 -5.53
CA GLY A 14 47.36 0.06 -6.08
C GLY A 14 46.12 -0.69 -6.56
N LEU A 15 44.98 -0.57 -5.84
CA LEU A 15 43.68 -0.98 -6.34
C LEU A 15 43.19 0.09 -7.31
N ALA A 16 43.17 -0.22 -8.59
CA ALA A 16 42.40 0.52 -9.59
C ALA A 16 40.94 0.23 -9.38
N VAL A 17 40.18 1.19 -8.82
CA VAL A 17 38.71 1.13 -8.80
C VAL A 17 38.22 1.36 -10.21
N ALA A 18 37.97 0.30 -10.95
CA ALA A 18 37.16 0.37 -12.17
C ALA A 18 35.73 0.73 -11.75
N GLY A 19 35.33 1.96 -11.99
CA GLY A 19 33.94 2.38 -11.88
C GLY A 19 33.07 1.60 -12.88
N GLY A 20 32.51 0.50 -12.42
CA GLY A 20 31.41 -0.18 -13.11
C GLY A 20 30.21 0.74 -13.02
N ALA A 21 29.81 1.35 -14.13
CA ALA A 21 28.47 1.90 -14.27
C ALA A 21 27.50 0.76 -13.95
N ALA A 22 26.73 0.91 -12.87
CA ALA A 22 25.61 0.04 -12.58
C ALA A 22 24.68 0.10 -13.80
N SER A 23 24.55 -1.03 -14.46
CA SER A 23 23.61 -1.23 -15.56
C SER A 23 22.24 -0.83 -15.04
N ALA A 24 21.57 0.05 -15.79
CA ALA A 24 20.14 0.29 -15.59
C ALA A 24 19.43 -1.07 -15.48
N ASP A 25 18.63 -1.21 -14.44
CA ASP A 25 17.85 -2.40 -14.14
C ASP A 25 17.34 -3.06 -15.42
N ASP A 26 17.55 -4.35 -15.53
CA ASP A 26 16.74 -5.27 -16.32
C ASP A 26 15.33 -5.30 -15.68
N ALA A 27 14.60 -4.19 -15.79
CA ALA A 27 13.18 -4.17 -15.48
C ALA A 27 12.54 -5.11 -16.48
N ALA A 28 12.16 -6.30 -16.02
CA ALA A 28 11.41 -7.26 -16.80
C ALA A 28 10.26 -6.50 -17.48
N THR A 29 10.16 -6.63 -18.80
CA THR A 29 9.07 -5.99 -19.57
C THR A 29 7.75 -6.37 -18.92
N PRO A 30 6.93 -5.40 -18.48
CA PRO A 30 5.65 -5.69 -17.84
C PRO A 30 4.86 -6.66 -18.69
N SER A 31 4.21 -7.64 -18.08
CA SER A 31 3.37 -8.57 -18.82
C SER A 31 2.26 -7.79 -19.54
N HIS A 32 1.72 -8.36 -20.60
CA HIS A 32 0.59 -7.78 -21.31
C HIS A 32 -0.60 -7.41 -20.39
N PHE A 33 -0.82 -8.23 -19.33
CA PHE A 33 -1.93 -8.05 -18.39
C PHE A 33 -1.71 -6.91 -17.38
N ALA A 34 -0.45 -6.55 -17.11
CA ALA A 34 -0.05 -5.43 -16.26
C ALA A 34 0.12 -4.12 -17.05
N HIS A 35 -0.16 -4.12 -18.36
CA HIS A 35 -0.01 -2.91 -19.18
C HIS A 35 -0.88 -1.78 -18.64
N ASP A 36 -0.25 -0.64 -18.43
CA ASP A 36 -0.88 0.59 -17.93
C ASP A 36 -0.99 1.61 -19.08
N PRO A 37 -2.18 1.77 -19.67
CA PRO A 37 -2.40 2.78 -20.71
C PRO A 37 -2.48 4.21 -20.16
N TYR A 38 -2.56 4.37 -18.83
CA TYR A 38 -2.66 5.64 -18.13
C TYR A 38 -1.55 5.75 -17.07
N PRO A 39 -0.27 5.79 -17.49
CA PRO A 39 0.85 5.71 -16.57
C PRO A 39 0.88 6.88 -15.60
N SER A 40 1.56 6.67 -14.47
CA SER A 40 1.81 7.73 -13.50
C SER A 40 2.51 8.91 -14.15
N THR A 41 2.00 10.10 -13.89
CA THR A 41 2.64 11.38 -14.20
C THR A 41 3.18 12.06 -12.94
N TYR A 42 3.20 11.30 -11.81
CA TYR A 42 3.69 11.81 -10.54
C TYR A 42 5.12 12.36 -10.67
N GLN A 43 5.30 13.54 -10.14
CA GLN A 43 6.61 14.19 -10.00
C GLN A 43 6.79 14.59 -8.54
N ARG A 44 7.90 14.15 -7.95
CA ARG A 44 8.21 14.58 -6.58
C ARG A 44 8.39 16.09 -6.49
N VAL A 45 7.91 16.68 -5.42
CA VAL A 45 8.18 18.08 -5.11
C VAL A 45 9.67 18.21 -4.77
N ALA A 46 10.35 19.13 -5.44
CA ALA A 46 11.74 19.41 -5.13
C ALA A 46 11.88 20.04 -3.73
N ALA A 47 12.76 19.50 -2.91
CA ALA A 47 13.03 19.99 -1.56
C ALA A 47 14.53 19.93 -1.27
N PRO A 48 15.06 20.85 -0.45
CA PRO A 48 16.43 20.74 0.05
C PRO A 48 16.55 19.48 0.93
N PRO A 49 17.77 18.98 1.16
CA PRO A 49 17.98 17.93 2.14
C PRO A 49 17.47 18.36 3.53
N VAL A 50 16.91 17.40 4.29
CA VAL A 50 16.39 17.62 5.64
C VAL A 50 17.03 16.63 6.60
N LEU A 51 17.53 17.15 7.72
CA LEU A 51 17.97 16.36 8.85
C LEU A 51 16.97 16.55 10.00
N LEU A 52 16.23 15.49 10.32
CA LEU A 52 15.45 15.41 11.56
C LEU A 52 16.42 14.97 12.65
N ASP A 53 16.61 15.80 13.68
CA ASP A 53 17.71 15.69 14.64
C ASP A 53 17.19 15.25 16.01
N ASN A 54 17.84 14.25 16.61
CA ASN A 54 17.63 13.84 18.00
C ASN A 54 16.21 13.35 18.37
N ALA A 55 15.63 12.48 17.54
CA ALA A 55 14.30 11.90 17.75
C ALA A 55 14.33 10.51 18.41
N THR A 56 13.17 10.06 18.91
CA THR A 56 12.89 8.62 19.04
C THR A 56 12.39 8.11 17.68
N VAL A 57 13.12 7.20 17.03
CA VAL A 57 12.81 6.72 15.68
C VAL A 57 12.28 5.29 15.73
N LEU A 58 11.10 5.05 15.16
CA LEU A 58 10.60 3.72 14.83
C LEU A 58 10.85 3.45 13.35
N THR A 59 11.71 2.51 13.04
CA THR A 59 12.18 2.31 11.66
C THR A 59 11.20 1.63 10.71
N GLY A 60 10.16 0.98 11.26
CA GLY A 60 9.28 0.09 10.49
C GLY A 60 9.88 -1.29 10.21
N THR A 61 11.15 -1.52 10.56
CA THR A 61 11.83 -2.82 10.46
C THR A 61 11.85 -3.59 11.78
N GLY A 62 11.12 -3.11 12.79
CA GLY A 62 11.13 -3.65 14.14
C GLY A 62 12.20 -3.04 15.07
N ALA A 63 12.93 -2.01 14.63
CA ALA A 63 13.91 -1.32 15.47
C ALA A 63 13.35 0.00 16.02
N ARG A 64 13.75 0.31 17.26
CA ARG A 64 13.56 1.59 17.92
C ARG A 64 14.92 2.18 18.27
N LEU A 65 15.14 3.41 17.85
CA LEU A 65 16.38 4.15 18.08
C LEU A 65 16.08 5.39 18.92
N GLU A 66 16.85 5.59 19.99
CA GLU A 66 16.72 6.78 20.83
C GLU A 66 17.79 7.81 20.45
N ASN A 67 17.45 9.09 20.54
CA ASN A 67 18.32 10.19 20.18
C ASN A 67 18.97 9.99 18.81
N ALA A 68 18.17 9.58 17.84
CA ALA A 68 18.60 9.27 16.49
C ALA A 68 18.15 10.35 15.50
N ASP A 69 18.89 10.45 14.42
CA ASP A 69 18.63 11.37 13.32
C ASP A 69 18.11 10.62 12.11
N VAL A 70 17.32 11.31 11.28
CA VAL A 70 16.90 10.84 9.95
C VAL A 70 17.31 11.87 8.92
N LEU A 71 18.22 11.49 8.03
CA LEU A 71 18.65 12.33 6.90
C LEU A 71 17.91 11.94 5.64
N MET A 72 17.26 12.93 5.04
CA MET A 72 16.54 12.82 3.77
C MET A 72 17.18 13.75 2.72
N ALA A 73 17.42 13.23 1.53
CA ALA A 73 17.86 14.03 0.38
C ALA A 73 17.39 13.39 -0.93
N ASP A 74 17.13 14.20 -1.92
CA ASP A 74 16.73 13.75 -3.27
C ASP A 74 15.52 12.79 -3.27
N GLY A 75 14.60 12.99 -2.33
CA GLY A 75 13.39 12.17 -2.17
C GLY A 75 13.63 10.82 -1.51
N ARG A 76 14.81 10.58 -0.96
CA ARG A 76 15.22 9.30 -0.37
C ARG A 76 15.67 9.45 1.07
N ILE A 77 15.50 8.37 1.85
CA ILE A 77 16.23 8.20 3.10
C ILE A 77 17.71 7.98 2.76
N VAL A 78 18.57 8.82 3.29
CA VAL A 78 20.04 8.71 3.10
C VAL A 78 20.64 7.89 4.22
N ALA A 79 20.29 8.22 5.46
CA ALA A 79 20.80 7.56 6.65
C ALA A 79 19.82 7.70 7.82
N VAL A 80 19.86 6.74 8.74
CA VAL A 80 19.18 6.78 10.04
C VAL A 80 20.16 6.31 11.11
N GLY A 81 20.35 7.11 12.15
CA GLY A 81 21.28 6.80 13.25
C GLY A 81 21.65 8.04 14.04
N ALA A 82 22.46 7.91 15.07
CA ALA A 82 22.83 9.02 15.93
C ALA A 82 24.00 9.82 15.34
N GLY A 83 23.95 11.15 15.49
CA GLY A 83 25.09 12.05 15.21
C GLY A 83 25.41 12.19 13.72
N LEU A 84 24.38 12.19 12.86
CA LEU A 84 24.56 12.37 11.43
C LEU A 84 25.03 13.82 11.13
N GLU A 85 25.96 13.94 10.21
CA GLU A 85 26.43 15.24 9.75
C GLU A 85 25.36 15.96 8.91
N LEU A 86 25.19 17.26 9.14
CA LEU A 86 24.29 18.10 8.36
C LEU A 86 24.94 18.43 7.00
N PRO A 87 24.41 17.97 5.87
CA PRO A 87 24.94 18.33 4.56
C PRO A 87 24.83 19.83 4.28
N ALA A 88 25.70 20.34 3.41
CA ALA A 88 25.62 21.73 2.96
C ALA A 88 24.26 22.01 2.29
N GLY A 89 23.60 23.10 2.69
CA GLY A 89 22.30 23.48 2.16
C GLY A 89 21.10 22.68 2.73
N ALA A 90 21.34 21.76 3.67
CA ALA A 90 20.28 21.03 4.35
C ALA A 90 19.59 21.89 5.42
N THR A 91 18.30 21.61 5.62
CA THR A 91 17.52 22.13 6.75
C THR A 91 17.63 21.18 7.93
N ARG A 92 18.02 21.71 9.11
CA ARG A 92 17.95 20.96 10.38
C ARG A 92 16.60 21.21 11.02
N VAL A 93 15.92 20.15 11.44
CA VAL A 93 14.68 20.18 12.22
C VAL A 93 14.97 19.52 13.56
N ASP A 94 14.85 20.28 14.64
CA ASP A 94 14.96 19.76 16.02
C ASP A 94 13.74 18.88 16.32
N ALA A 95 13.98 17.58 16.49
CA ALA A 95 12.99 16.57 16.82
C ALA A 95 13.18 16.04 18.26
N THR A 96 13.88 16.79 19.12
CA THR A 96 14.08 16.42 20.54
C THR A 96 12.73 16.23 21.23
N GLY A 97 12.55 15.06 21.84
CA GLY A 97 11.30 14.68 22.51
C GLY A 97 10.15 14.29 21.56
N LYS A 98 10.39 14.31 20.26
CA LYS A 98 9.44 13.89 19.23
C LYS A 98 9.73 12.45 18.76
N TRP A 99 8.76 11.88 18.09
CA TRP A 99 8.89 10.56 17.47
C TRP A 99 8.87 10.69 15.97
N VAL A 100 9.66 9.85 15.31
CA VAL A 100 9.74 9.79 13.84
C VAL A 100 9.43 8.37 13.38
N THR A 101 8.54 8.25 12.39
CA THR A 101 8.12 6.96 11.82
C THR A 101 8.17 7.03 10.30
N PRO A 102 8.15 5.89 9.60
CA PRO A 102 7.74 5.87 8.20
C PRO A 102 6.35 6.49 8.05
N GLY A 103 6.02 6.96 6.86
CA GLY A 103 4.67 7.38 6.51
C GLY A 103 3.67 6.23 6.71
N ILE A 104 2.50 6.54 7.25
CA ILE A 104 1.41 5.56 7.35
C ILE A 104 0.91 5.23 5.95
N ILE A 105 0.59 3.96 5.72
CA ILE A 105 0.05 3.44 4.47
C ILE A 105 -1.31 2.80 4.75
N ASP A 106 -2.36 3.27 4.07
CA ASP A 106 -3.68 2.65 4.17
C ASP A 106 -3.94 1.72 2.99
N VAL A 107 -4.02 0.42 3.27
CA VAL A 107 -4.21 -0.62 2.26
C VAL A 107 -5.66 -0.73 1.78
N HIS A 108 -6.60 -0.07 2.45
CA HIS A 108 -8.03 -0.13 2.11
C HIS A 108 -8.69 1.24 2.27
N SER A 109 -8.66 1.99 1.21
CA SER A 109 -9.31 3.30 1.15
C SER A 109 -10.32 3.37 0.00
N HIS A 110 -11.31 4.21 0.19
CA HIS A 110 -12.30 4.58 -0.81
C HIS A 110 -12.30 6.10 -1.08
N LEU A 111 -11.27 6.81 -0.60
CA LEU A 111 -11.13 8.25 -0.88
C LEU A 111 -11.13 8.51 -2.37
N GLY A 112 -11.79 9.57 -2.76
CA GLY A 112 -11.97 9.98 -4.15
C GLY A 112 -13.02 9.18 -4.93
N VAL A 113 -13.35 7.91 -4.54
CA VAL A 113 -14.42 7.13 -5.19
C VAL A 113 -15.72 7.12 -4.38
N TYR A 114 -15.65 7.43 -3.10
CA TYR A 114 -16.75 7.84 -2.21
C TYR A 114 -16.33 9.10 -1.47
N PRO A 115 -16.18 10.25 -2.18
CA PRO A 115 -15.66 11.46 -1.56
C PRO A 115 -16.69 12.15 -0.66
N SER A 116 -16.20 13.01 0.21
CA SER A 116 -17.02 13.93 1.00
C SER A 116 -17.42 15.17 0.19
N PRO A 117 -18.67 15.67 0.32
CA PRO A 117 -19.78 15.07 1.05
C PRO A 117 -20.35 13.83 0.35
N GLY A 118 -20.78 12.81 1.13
CA GLY A 118 -21.35 11.56 0.62
C GLY A 118 -22.70 11.75 -0.06
N VAL A 119 -22.70 12.12 -1.33
CA VAL A 119 -23.91 12.30 -2.15
C VAL A 119 -23.93 11.30 -3.31
N ARG A 120 -25.13 10.99 -3.82
CA ARG A 120 -25.30 10.01 -4.89
C ARG A 120 -24.45 10.32 -6.15
N ALA A 121 -24.26 11.58 -6.48
CA ALA A 121 -23.47 12.01 -7.63
C ALA A 121 -21.98 11.66 -7.51
N HIS A 122 -21.48 11.41 -6.30
CA HIS A 122 -20.10 11.04 -5.99
C HIS A 122 -19.96 9.56 -5.58
N SER A 123 -21.00 8.74 -5.73
CA SER A 123 -20.99 7.34 -5.28
C SER A 123 -20.50 6.43 -6.41
N ASP A 124 -19.21 6.47 -6.70
CA ASP A 124 -18.57 5.83 -7.85
C ASP A 124 -17.67 4.63 -7.49
N GLY A 125 -17.75 4.16 -6.24
CA GLY A 125 -16.89 3.07 -5.77
C GLY A 125 -17.32 1.66 -6.18
N ASN A 126 -18.54 1.45 -6.71
CA ASN A 126 -19.01 0.13 -7.17
C ASN A 126 -19.72 0.22 -8.52
N GLU A 127 -19.21 -0.50 -9.53
CA GLU A 127 -19.94 -0.77 -10.76
C GLU A 127 -20.89 -1.96 -10.55
N ALA A 128 -22.11 -1.67 -10.07
CA ALA A 128 -23.06 -2.68 -9.65
C ALA A 128 -23.98 -3.22 -10.77
N THR A 129 -23.48 -3.27 -12.02
CA THR A 129 -24.22 -3.74 -13.19
C THR A 129 -24.10 -5.24 -13.44
N SER A 130 -23.04 -5.88 -12.92
CA SER A 130 -22.80 -7.32 -13.02
C SER A 130 -22.03 -7.83 -11.80
N PRO A 131 -22.19 -9.10 -11.39
CA PRO A 131 -21.39 -9.69 -10.31
C PRO A 131 -19.88 -9.69 -10.58
N VAL A 132 -19.46 -9.70 -11.84
CA VAL A 132 -18.06 -9.67 -12.24
C VAL A 132 -17.83 -8.48 -13.17
N THR A 133 -17.18 -7.44 -12.65
CA THR A 133 -16.84 -6.19 -13.33
C THR A 133 -15.33 -5.94 -13.32
N ALA A 134 -14.55 -6.99 -13.54
CA ALA A 134 -13.08 -6.93 -13.52
C ALA A 134 -12.48 -5.97 -14.59
N ASN A 135 -13.30 -5.48 -15.52
CA ASN A 135 -12.94 -4.50 -16.57
C ASN A 135 -12.92 -3.06 -16.08
N VAL A 136 -13.48 -2.74 -14.91
CA VAL A 136 -13.47 -1.38 -14.38
C VAL A 136 -12.25 -1.15 -13.48
N TRP A 137 -11.77 0.10 -13.44
CA TRP A 137 -10.59 0.49 -12.68
C TRP A 137 -10.94 1.68 -11.79
N ALA A 138 -10.73 1.54 -10.49
CA ALA A 138 -11.07 2.56 -9.50
C ALA A 138 -10.42 3.92 -9.78
N GLU A 139 -9.22 3.93 -10.39
CA GLU A 139 -8.50 5.16 -10.71
C GLU A 139 -9.30 6.12 -11.59
N HIS A 140 -10.18 5.61 -12.45
CA HIS A 140 -11.00 6.46 -13.34
C HIS A 140 -12.12 7.20 -12.60
N SER A 141 -12.39 6.82 -11.35
CA SER A 141 -13.39 7.47 -10.49
C SER A 141 -12.77 8.28 -9.35
N VAL A 142 -11.44 8.29 -9.22
CA VAL A 142 -10.78 9.07 -8.16
C VAL A 142 -10.95 10.56 -8.42
N TRP A 143 -11.59 11.24 -7.48
CA TRP A 143 -11.66 12.71 -7.43
C TRP A 143 -10.53 13.23 -6.52
N PRO A 144 -9.47 13.85 -7.08
CA PRO A 144 -8.30 14.26 -6.30
C PRO A 144 -8.56 15.35 -5.25
N GLN A 145 -9.62 16.12 -5.40
CA GLN A 145 -10.01 17.20 -4.47
C GLN A 145 -10.88 16.71 -3.30
N ASP A 146 -11.09 15.41 -3.14
CA ASP A 146 -11.77 14.89 -1.96
C ASP A 146 -11.05 15.37 -0.69
N PRO A 147 -11.77 16.10 0.22
CA PRO A 147 -11.17 16.60 1.46
C PRO A 147 -10.58 15.50 2.34
N GLY A 148 -11.01 14.25 2.16
CA GLY A 148 -10.48 13.09 2.86
C GLY A 148 -8.96 12.89 2.65
N PHE A 149 -8.42 13.25 1.48
CA PHE A 149 -6.97 13.16 1.23
C PHE A 149 -6.19 14.14 2.12
N ALA A 150 -6.66 15.38 2.28
CA ALA A 150 -6.04 16.36 3.16
C ALA A 150 -6.10 15.92 4.63
N ALA A 151 -7.26 15.40 5.08
CA ALA A 151 -7.44 14.89 6.43
C ALA A 151 -6.53 13.66 6.70
N ALA A 152 -6.42 12.75 5.74
CA ALA A 152 -5.52 11.60 5.82
C ALA A 152 -4.05 12.02 5.90
N LEU A 153 -3.63 13.02 5.10
CA LEU A 153 -2.27 13.58 5.16
C LEU A 153 -1.96 14.17 6.53
N ALA A 154 -2.89 14.96 7.08
CA ALA A 154 -2.77 15.51 8.44
C ALA A 154 -2.71 14.42 9.53
N GLY A 155 -3.22 13.23 9.25
CA GLY A 155 -3.09 12.02 10.07
C GLY A 155 -1.81 11.23 9.86
N GLY A 156 -0.92 11.66 8.96
CA GLY A 156 0.34 10.98 8.67
C GLY A 156 0.27 9.94 7.54
N VAL A 157 -0.84 9.85 6.81
CA VAL A 157 -1.00 8.89 5.71
C VAL A 157 -0.35 9.43 4.45
N THR A 158 0.69 8.74 3.98
CA THR A 158 1.51 9.17 2.83
C THR A 158 1.21 8.41 1.55
N SER A 159 0.64 7.21 1.66
CA SER A 159 0.20 6.38 0.52
C SER A 159 -1.08 5.64 0.86
N LEU A 160 -1.91 5.39 -0.16
CA LEU A 160 -3.18 4.69 -0.02
C LEU A 160 -3.40 3.74 -1.19
N GLN A 161 -4.12 2.63 -0.93
CA GLN A 161 -4.68 1.84 -2.01
C GLN A 161 -6.18 2.15 -2.12
N ILE A 162 -6.59 2.71 -3.25
CA ILE A 162 -7.98 2.95 -3.55
C ILE A 162 -8.55 1.70 -4.23
N LEU A 163 -9.47 1.04 -3.55
CA LEU A 163 -10.12 -0.17 -4.02
C LEU A 163 -11.57 0.09 -4.44
N PRO A 164 -12.11 -0.65 -5.41
CA PRO A 164 -13.57 -0.74 -5.55
C PRO A 164 -14.21 -1.22 -4.26
N GLY A 165 -15.47 -0.85 -4.02
CA GLY A 165 -16.25 -1.35 -2.89
C GLY A 165 -16.55 -2.85 -3.00
N SER A 166 -17.30 -3.40 -2.03
CA SER A 166 -17.47 -4.85 -1.86
C SER A 166 -18.79 -5.39 -2.41
N ALA A 167 -19.40 -4.72 -3.39
CA ALA A 167 -20.68 -5.17 -3.95
C ALA A 167 -20.55 -6.42 -4.84
N ASN A 168 -19.44 -6.54 -5.55
CA ASN A 168 -19.25 -7.51 -6.63
C ASN A 168 -18.42 -8.71 -6.17
N LEU A 169 -18.62 -9.87 -6.81
CA LEU A 169 -17.67 -10.98 -6.69
C LEU A 169 -16.28 -10.53 -7.09
N VAL A 170 -16.15 -9.87 -8.25
CA VAL A 170 -14.95 -9.19 -8.68
C VAL A 170 -15.32 -7.76 -9.06
N GLY A 171 -14.82 -6.80 -8.31
CA GLY A 171 -15.19 -5.38 -8.42
C GLY A 171 -14.33 -4.57 -9.38
N GLY A 172 -13.17 -5.10 -9.79
CA GLY A 172 -12.26 -4.41 -10.70
C GLY A 172 -10.89 -4.09 -10.10
N ARG A 173 -10.09 -3.30 -10.83
CA ARG A 173 -8.74 -2.93 -10.39
C ARG A 173 -8.76 -1.81 -9.35
N GLY A 174 -7.94 -1.97 -8.32
CA GLY A 174 -7.56 -0.90 -7.40
C GLY A 174 -6.27 -0.22 -7.83
N VAL A 175 -6.01 0.96 -7.32
CA VAL A 175 -4.81 1.75 -7.62
C VAL A 175 -4.12 2.21 -6.34
N THR A 176 -2.79 2.19 -6.33
CA THR A 176 -1.99 2.78 -5.27
C THR A 176 -1.66 4.22 -5.59
N LEU A 177 -1.94 5.13 -4.65
CA LEU A 177 -1.70 6.56 -4.77
C LEU A 177 -0.69 7.02 -3.72
N LYS A 178 0.12 8.01 -4.07
CA LYS A 178 0.79 8.90 -3.09
C LYS A 178 -0.21 9.96 -2.67
N ASN A 179 -0.27 10.25 -1.38
CA ASN A 179 -1.22 11.24 -0.84
C ASN A 179 -0.68 12.66 -1.03
N VAL A 180 -0.68 13.12 -2.26
CA VAL A 180 -0.18 14.44 -2.66
C VAL A 180 -1.30 15.25 -3.31
N PRO A 181 -1.36 16.57 -3.10
CA PRO A 181 -2.29 17.44 -3.82
C PRO A 181 -2.05 17.34 -5.32
N ALA A 182 -3.12 17.12 -6.09
CA ALA A 182 -3.04 17.01 -7.54
C ALA A 182 -4.38 17.33 -8.21
N THR A 183 -4.36 17.60 -9.50
CA THR A 183 -5.57 17.84 -10.31
C THR A 183 -6.02 16.61 -11.09
N SER A 184 -5.20 15.57 -11.11
CA SER A 184 -5.53 14.29 -11.75
C SER A 184 -5.03 13.11 -10.93
N TYR A 185 -5.70 11.97 -11.04
CA TYR A 185 -5.25 10.75 -10.36
C TYR A 185 -3.88 10.27 -10.86
N GLN A 186 -3.54 10.50 -12.14
CA GLN A 186 -2.22 10.13 -12.66
C GLN A 186 -1.09 10.83 -11.92
N ALA A 187 -1.31 12.09 -11.51
CA ALA A 187 -0.33 12.85 -10.76
C ALA A 187 -0.21 12.38 -9.28
N MET A 188 -1.18 11.63 -8.77
CA MET A 188 -1.13 10.97 -7.46
C MET A 188 -0.65 9.51 -7.58
N LYS A 189 -0.76 8.88 -8.74
CA LYS A 189 -0.50 7.46 -8.93
C LYS A 189 0.92 7.10 -8.54
N PHE A 190 1.07 6.13 -7.63
CA PHE A 190 2.38 5.70 -7.13
C PHE A 190 3.20 5.10 -8.28
N PRO A 191 4.39 5.64 -8.61
CA PRO A 191 5.16 5.19 -9.77
C PRO A 191 5.51 3.71 -9.70
N GLY A 192 5.07 2.93 -10.67
CA GLY A 192 5.39 1.50 -10.81
C GLY A 192 4.86 0.61 -9.69
N ALA A 193 3.85 1.03 -8.92
CA ALA A 193 3.13 0.12 -8.04
C ALA A 193 2.31 -0.88 -8.86
N PRO A 194 2.23 -2.15 -8.44
CA PRO A 194 1.35 -3.11 -9.09
C PRO A 194 -0.12 -2.74 -8.87
N TRP A 195 -0.97 -3.23 -9.74
CA TRP A 195 -2.42 -3.11 -9.57
C TRP A 195 -2.91 -4.00 -8.43
N GLY A 196 -3.95 -3.55 -7.70
CA GLY A 196 -4.79 -4.43 -6.91
C GLY A 196 -5.98 -4.92 -7.73
N MET A 197 -6.54 -6.07 -7.39
CA MET A 197 -7.87 -6.50 -7.86
C MET A 197 -8.76 -6.74 -6.64
N LYS A 198 -9.88 -6.01 -6.57
CA LYS A 198 -10.85 -6.19 -5.48
C LYS A 198 -11.82 -7.33 -5.77
N MET A 199 -11.94 -8.21 -4.79
CA MET A 199 -12.97 -9.24 -4.73
C MET A 199 -13.78 -9.10 -3.43
N ALA A 200 -14.96 -9.70 -3.37
CA ALA A 200 -15.74 -9.77 -2.14
C ALA A 200 -16.45 -11.11 -1.98
N CYS A 201 -16.23 -11.77 -0.84
CA CYS A 201 -17.00 -12.95 -0.40
C CYS A 201 -18.25 -12.54 0.41
N GLY A 202 -18.99 -13.51 0.88
CA GLY A 202 -20.01 -13.33 1.89
C GLY A 202 -21.35 -12.81 1.41
N GLU A 203 -21.97 -12.01 2.28
CA GLU A 203 -23.33 -11.55 2.07
C GLU A 203 -23.47 -10.41 1.06
N ASN A 204 -22.41 -9.59 0.87
CA ASN A 204 -22.52 -8.41 0.05
C ASN A 204 -22.90 -8.71 -1.41
N PRO A 205 -22.21 -9.61 -2.16
CA PRO A 205 -22.62 -9.96 -3.51
C PRO A 205 -24.04 -10.57 -3.57
N LYS A 206 -24.39 -11.42 -2.60
CA LYS A 206 -25.73 -11.99 -2.49
C LYS A 206 -26.81 -10.93 -2.34
N ARG A 207 -26.58 -9.95 -1.46
CA ARG A 207 -27.53 -8.85 -1.20
C ARG A 207 -27.69 -7.94 -2.43
N VAL A 208 -26.61 -7.68 -3.14
CA VAL A 208 -26.64 -6.76 -4.29
C VAL A 208 -27.24 -7.42 -5.54
N TYR A 209 -26.95 -8.70 -5.76
CA TYR A 209 -27.29 -9.37 -7.03
C TYR A 209 -28.36 -10.45 -6.90
N GLY A 210 -28.71 -10.91 -5.74
CA GLY A 210 -29.66 -12.02 -5.54
C GLY A 210 -31.00 -11.83 -6.23
N GLU A 211 -31.52 -10.61 -6.23
CA GLU A 211 -32.78 -10.25 -6.91
C GLU A 211 -32.60 -9.84 -8.38
N LYS A 212 -31.34 -9.74 -8.84
CA LYS A 212 -30.99 -9.32 -10.20
C LYS A 212 -30.53 -10.49 -11.09
N GLY A 213 -30.82 -11.73 -10.68
CA GLY A 213 -30.37 -12.92 -11.40
C GLY A 213 -28.90 -13.30 -11.19
N GLY A 214 -28.24 -12.68 -10.22
CA GLY A 214 -26.86 -13.02 -9.80
C GLY A 214 -26.85 -14.00 -8.61
N PRO A 215 -25.70 -14.16 -7.92
CA PRO A 215 -25.60 -15.11 -6.82
C PRO A 215 -26.50 -14.70 -5.65
N SER A 216 -27.34 -15.62 -5.21
CA SER A 216 -28.24 -15.45 -4.05
C SER A 216 -27.76 -16.23 -2.82
N THR A 217 -26.76 -17.09 -2.98
CA THR A 217 -26.19 -17.95 -1.95
C THR A 217 -24.67 -17.90 -1.98
N ARG A 218 -24.00 -18.36 -0.90
CA ARG A 218 -22.54 -18.55 -0.90
C ARG A 218 -22.08 -19.59 -1.90
N MET A 219 -22.87 -20.63 -2.14
CA MET A 219 -22.64 -21.61 -3.22
C MET A 219 -22.62 -20.90 -4.59
N GLY A 220 -23.57 -19.99 -4.81
CA GLY A 220 -23.63 -19.16 -6.02
C GLY A 220 -22.44 -18.21 -6.15
N ASN A 221 -21.93 -17.64 -5.06
CA ASN A 221 -20.70 -16.86 -5.08
C ASN A 221 -19.53 -17.68 -5.62
N ILE A 222 -19.28 -18.87 -5.04
CA ILE A 222 -18.19 -19.76 -5.47
C ILE A 222 -18.35 -20.20 -6.93
N ALA A 223 -19.55 -20.58 -7.35
CA ALA A 223 -19.81 -20.91 -8.74
C ALA A 223 -19.51 -19.74 -9.70
N GLY A 224 -19.84 -18.52 -9.28
CA GLY A 224 -19.56 -17.30 -10.05
C GLY A 224 -18.05 -16.99 -10.18
N TYR A 225 -17.28 -17.15 -9.09
CA TYR A 225 -15.81 -17.01 -9.16
C TYR A 225 -15.20 -18.07 -10.09
N ARG A 226 -15.58 -19.35 -9.89
CA ARG A 226 -15.03 -20.44 -10.68
C ARG A 226 -15.30 -20.25 -12.18
N ALA A 227 -16.52 -19.84 -12.55
CA ALA A 227 -16.85 -19.53 -13.94
C ALA A 227 -15.93 -18.43 -14.50
N ALA A 228 -15.76 -17.32 -13.76
CA ALA A 228 -14.91 -16.21 -14.20
C ALA A 228 -13.43 -16.60 -14.34
N PHE A 229 -12.90 -17.41 -13.41
CA PHE A 229 -11.50 -17.85 -13.46
C PHE A 229 -11.25 -18.96 -14.49
N ILE A 230 -12.25 -19.80 -14.81
CA ILE A 230 -12.16 -20.75 -15.94
C ILE A 230 -11.98 -19.98 -17.25
N ASP A 231 -12.85 -18.97 -17.50
CA ASP A 231 -12.74 -18.13 -18.69
C ASP A 231 -11.37 -17.41 -18.75
N ALA A 232 -10.89 -16.92 -17.60
CA ALA A 232 -9.60 -16.24 -17.50
C ALA A 232 -8.42 -17.17 -17.74
N ALA A 233 -8.47 -18.43 -17.25
CA ALA A 233 -7.41 -19.41 -17.48
C ALA A 233 -7.31 -19.80 -18.96
N GLU A 234 -8.47 -19.95 -19.64
CA GLU A 234 -8.49 -20.17 -21.10
C GLU A 234 -7.93 -18.96 -21.87
N TYR A 235 -8.29 -17.75 -21.43
CA TYR A 235 -7.79 -16.52 -22.02
C TYR A 235 -6.27 -16.40 -21.82
N LEU A 236 -5.78 -16.65 -20.63
CA LEU A 236 -4.35 -16.63 -20.29
C LEU A 236 -3.57 -17.62 -21.16
N ALA A 237 -4.09 -18.85 -21.36
CA ALA A 237 -3.45 -19.87 -22.18
C ALA A 237 -3.31 -19.43 -23.67
N LYS A 238 -4.26 -18.64 -24.16
CA LYS A 238 -4.25 -18.12 -25.55
C LYS A 238 -3.36 -16.89 -25.75
N HIS A 239 -3.09 -16.13 -24.67
CA HIS A 239 -2.41 -14.82 -24.72
C HIS A 239 -1.04 -14.84 -24.03
N LYS A 240 -0.57 -15.98 -23.50
CA LYS A 240 0.81 -16.08 -23.03
C LYS A 240 1.76 -15.88 -24.20
N PRO A 241 2.78 -15.00 -24.08
CA PRO A 241 3.84 -14.95 -25.06
C PRO A 241 4.45 -16.34 -25.18
N ASP A 242 4.63 -16.84 -26.41
CA ASP A 242 5.40 -18.06 -26.64
C ASP A 242 6.75 -17.91 -25.93
N ALA A 243 7.16 -18.95 -25.22
CA ALA A 243 8.52 -19.00 -24.66
C ALA A 243 9.51 -18.71 -25.80
N PRO A 244 10.58 -17.92 -25.58
CA PRO A 244 11.48 -17.51 -26.64
C PRO A 244 11.92 -18.74 -27.43
N LYS A 245 11.53 -18.81 -28.70
CA LYS A 245 11.90 -19.89 -29.60
C LYS A 245 13.42 -19.96 -29.60
N LYS A 246 13.98 -21.12 -29.23
CA LYS A 246 15.43 -21.35 -29.27
C LYS A 246 15.88 -21.00 -30.69
N ARG A 247 16.72 -19.97 -30.83
CA ARG A 247 17.30 -19.57 -32.11
C ARG A 247 17.88 -20.83 -32.79
N SER A 248 17.34 -21.17 -33.93
CA SER A 248 17.94 -22.17 -34.79
C SER A 248 19.24 -21.58 -35.31
N TRP A 249 20.33 -22.30 -35.19
CA TRP A 249 21.66 -21.93 -35.68
C TRP A 249 21.72 -21.77 -37.22
N PHE A 250 20.69 -22.22 -37.92
CA PHE A 250 20.58 -22.16 -39.36
C PHE A 250 19.19 -21.64 -39.74
N GLY A 251 19.06 -20.35 -40.03
CA GLY A 251 17.83 -19.80 -40.55
C GLY A 251 17.93 -18.31 -40.73
N ALA A 252 17.57 -17.84 -41.94
CA ALA A 252 17.51 -16.43 -42.30
C ALA A 252 16.53 -15.70 -41.38
N ASP A 253 16.90 -14.48 -40.98
CA ASP A 253 16.07 -13.54 -40.24
C ASP A 253 14.82 -13.22 -41.09
N GLU A 254 13.68 -13.84 -40.80
CA GLU A 254 12.40 -13.23 -41.17
C GLU A 254 12.16 -12.02 -40.29
N PRO A 255 11.69 -10.89 -40.82
CA PRO A 255 11.40 -9.73 -40.03
C PRO A 255 10.35 -10.11 -39.00
N ASP A 256 10.62 -9.79 -37.72
CA ASP A 256 9.66 -9.85 -36.61
C ASP A 256 8.41 -9.03 -36.99
N SER A 257 7.51 -9.62 -37.73
CA SER A 257 6.13 -9.27 -37.60
C SER A 257 5.74 -9.76 -36.21
N ALA A 258 5.61 -8.85 -35.23
CA ALA A 258 4.92 -9.13 -34.01
C ALA A 258 3.58 -9.78 -34.40
N SER A 259 3.58 -11.11 -34.41
CA SER A 259 2.37 -11.86 -34.66
C SER A 259 1.53 -11.63 -33.41
N ASP A 260 0.65 -10.64 -33.53
CA ASP A 260 -0.54 -10.51 -32.70
C ASP A 260 -1.37 -11.78 -32.94
N THR A 261 -0.95 -12.89 -32.37
CA THR A 261 -1.70 -14.15 -32.35
C THR A 261 -2.83 -14.09 -31.33
N GLY A 262 -3.00 -12.94 -30.65
CA GLY A 262 -4.02 -12.67 -29.69
C GLY A 262 -5.37 -12.40 -30.37
N GLY A 263 -6.37 -13.17 -30.00
CA GLY A 263 -7.78 -12.86 -30.30
C GLY A 263 -8.15 -11.46 -29.76
N LYS A 264 -9.38 -11.04 -30.00
CA LYS A 264 -9.90 -9.76 -29.49
C LYS A 264 -9.61 -9.63 -27.98
N ARG A 265 -8.97 -8.52 -27.59
CA ARG A 265 -8.70 -8.20 -26.20
C ARG A 265 -10.00 -8.08 -25.40
N ASP A 266 -10.04 -8.68 -24.21
CA ASP A 266 -11.12 -8.58 -23.23
C ASP A 266 -10.59 -8.01 -21.91
N LEU A 267 -10.99 -6.78 -21.58
CA LEU A 267 -10.50 -6.06 -20.39
C LEU A 267 -10.86 -6.75 -19.08
N LYS A 268 -11.97 -7.51 -19.02
CA LYS A 268 -12.35 -8.29 -17.86
C LYS A 268 -11.38 -9.46 -17.68
N LEU A 269 -11.13 -10.19 -18.75
CA LEU A 269 -10.22 -11.33 -18.75
C LEU A 269 -8.76 -10.90 -18.59
N ASP A 270 -8.36 -9.73 -19.10
CA ASP A 270 -7.03 -9.15 -18.83
C ASP A 270 -6.76 -9.01 -17.33
N THR A 271 -7.74 -8.51 -16.56
CA THR A 271 -7.58 -8.34 -15.12
C THR A 271 -7.51 -9.67 -14.38
N LEU A 272 -8.40 -10.60 -14.69
CA LEU A 272 -8.44 -11.92 -14.06
C LEU A 272 -7.22 -12.78 -14.43
N ALA A 273 -6.80 -12.75 -15.70
CA ALA A 273 -5.59 -13.44 -16.16
C ALA A 273 -4.33 -12.84 -15.53
N GLY A 274 -4.28 -11.52 -15.35
CA GLY A 274 -3.20 -10.85 -14.64
C GLY A 274 -3.11 -11.27 -13.17
N ALA A 275 -4.24 -11.54 -12.52
CA ALA A 275 -4.26 -12.10 -11.17
C ALA A 275 -3.69 -13.53 -11.14
N ILE A 276 -4.10 -14.40 -12.06
CA ILE A 276 -3.57 -15.76 -12.18
C ILE A 276 -2.06 -15.73 -12.48
N ASN A 277 -1.61 -14.79 -13.34
CA ASN A 277 -0.21 -14.67 -13.72
C ASN A 277 0.67 -14.02 -12.64
N GLY A 278 0.07 -13.46 -11.58
CA GLY A 278 0.79 -12.78 -10.49
C GLY A 278 1.13 -11.32 -10.76
N ASP A 279 0.67 -10.73 -11.85
CA ASP A 279 0.90 -9.32 -12.21
C ASP A 279 0.00 -8.35 -11.44
N ILE A 280 -1.15 -8.85 -10.96
CA ILE A 280 -2.17 -8.08 -10.25
C ILE A 280 -2.41 -8.73 -8.90
N LEU A 281 -2.31 -7.95 -7.84
CA LEU A 281 -2.43 -8.41 -6.46
C LEU A 281 -3.91 -8.56 -6.07
N VAL A 282 -4.28 -9.71 -5.51
CA VAL A 282 -5.67 -10.01 -5.16
C VAL A 282 -5.98 -9.58 -3.74
N HIS A 283 -6.95 -8.68 -3.58
CA HIS A 283 -7.44 -8.15 -2.31
C HIS A 283 -8.91 -8.56 -2.11
N ILE A 284 -9.22 -9.29 -1.04
CA ILE A 284 -10.53 -9.91 -0.86
C ILE A 284 -11.21 -9.39 0.40
N HIS A 285 -12.34 -8.69 0.26
CA HIS A 285 -13.26 -8.45 1.36
C HIS A 285 -13.87 -9.77 1.83
N CYS A 286 -13.61 -10.16 3.07
CA CYS A 286 -14.14 -11.40 3.66
C CYS A 286 -14.11 -11.31 5.18
N TYR A 287 -15.20 -11.75 5.87
CA TYR A 287 -15.29 -11.65 7.32
C TYR A 287 -15.03 -12.99 8.02
N ARG A 288 -15.65 -14.07 7.53
CA ARG A 288 -15.73 -15.35 8.21
C ARG A 288 -14.53 -16.24 7.86
N ALA A 289 -14.09 -17.02 8.83
CA ALA A 289 -12.97 -17.94 8.67
C ALA A 289 -13.24 -19.04 7.61
N ASP A 290 -14.45 -19.61 7.60
CA ASP A 290 -14.84 -20.64 6.64
C ASP A 290 -14.84 -20.12 5.19
N GLU A 291 -15.26 -18.87 5.00
CA GLU A 291 -15.26 -18.24 3.68
C GLU A 291 -13.84 -17.86 3.23
N MET A 292 -13.01 -17.31 4.13
CA MET A 292 -11.59 -17.06 3.84
C MET A 292 -10.86 -18.36 3.45
N THR A 293 -11.11 -19.45 4.18
CA THR A 293 -10.59 -20.79 3.84
C THR A 293 -10.98 -21.20 2.42
N THR A 294 -12.27 -21.08 2.08
CA THR A 294 -12.77 -21.42 0.75
C THR A 294 -12.16 -20.55 -0.35
N MET A 295 -11.87 -19.25 -0.05
CA MET A 295 -11.21 -18.37 -1.01
C MET A 295 -9.74 -18.72 -1.21
N LEU A 296 -9.04 -19.22 -0.18
CA LEU A 296 -7.69 -19.75 -0.31
C LEU A 296 -7.67 -21.02 -1.14
N ASP A 297 -8.62 -21.94 -0.90
CA ASP A 297 -8.77 -23.16 -1.73
C ASP A 297 -9.09 -22.83 -3.20
N LEU A 298 -9.86 -21.75 -3.45
CA LEU A 298 -10.09 -21.24 -4.81
C LEU A 298 -8.83 -20.66 -5.42
N ALA A 299 -8.01 -19.97 -4.64
CA ALA A 299 -6.73 -19.44 -5.09
C ALA A 299 -5.78 -20.57 -5.51
N ASP A 300 -5.74 -21.66 -4.75
CA ASP A 300 -4.97 -22.86 -5.08
C ASP A 300 -5.48 -23.53 -6.36
N GLU A 301 -6.83 -23.65 -6.53
CA GLU A 301 -7.44 -24.25 -7.74
C GLU A 301 -7.02 -23.53 -9.03
N PHE A 302 -6.91 -22.20 -9.00
CA PHE A 302 -6.61 -21.39 -10.19
C PHE A 302 -5.18 -20.83 -10.25
N GLY A 303 -4.38 -21.01 -9.21
CA GLY A 303 -2.97 -20.62 -9.16
C GLY A 303 -2.73 -19.14 -8.93
N PHE A 304 -3.70 -18.38 -8.42
CA PHE A 304 -3.45 -17.00 -7.99
C PHE A 304 -3.11 -16.94 -6.50
N LYS A 305 -2.53 -15.80 -6.07
CA LYS A 305 -2.22 -15.56 -4.65
C LYS A 305 -3.09 -14.46 -4.08
N VAL A 306 -3.60 -14.68 -2.87
CA VAL A 306 -4.30 -13.65 -2.10
C VAL A 306 -3.26 -12.77 -1.42
N ALA A 307 -3.17 -11.50 -1.83
CA ALA A 307 -2.26 -10.54 -1.20
C ALA A 307 -2.74 -10.14 0.19
N ALA A 308 -4.05 -9.90 0.34
CA ALA A 308 -4.66 -9.62 1.65
C ALA A 308 -6.14 -9.97 1.68
N PHE A 309 -6.58 -10.50 2.83
CA PHE A 309 -7.98 -10.42 3.24
C PHE A 309 -8.23 -9.09 3.96
N HIS A 310 -9.38 -8.49 3.67
CA HIS A 310 -9.81 -7.24 4.27
C HIS A 310 -11.00 -7.47 5.20
N HIS A 311 -11.00 -6.76 6.31
CA HIS A 311 -11.95 -6.82 7.42
C HIS A 311 -11.82 -8.07 8.29
N GLY A 312 -11.68 -9.24 7.73
CA GLY A 312 -11.32 -10.52 8.35
C GLY A 312 -11.60 -10.65 9.86
N VAL A 313 -12.83 -10.37 10.31
CA VAL A 313 -13.15 -10.33 11.76
C VAL A 313 -12.92 -11.66 12.46
N GLU A 314 -12.87 -12.75 11.71
CA GLU A 314 -12.53 -14.08 12.19
C GLU A 314 -11.14 -14.57 11.76
N ALA A 315 -10.25 -13.66 11.27
CA ALA A 315 -8.92 -14.03 10.80
C ALA A 315 -8.06 -14.70 11.88
N TYR A 316 -8.28 -14.36 13.16
CA TYR A 316 -7.62 -15.03 14.28
C TYR A 316 -7.78 -16.54 14.32
N LYS A 317 -8.88 -17.08 13.74
CA LYS A 317 -9.11 -18.52 13.63
C LYS A 317 -8.24 -19.20 12.58
N LEU A 318 -7.61 -18.43 11.69
CA LEU A 318 -6.81 -18.86 10.55
C LEU A 318 -5.38 -18.32 10.57
N ALA A 319 -4.93 -17.76 11.68
CA ALA A 319 -3.66 -17.04 11.76
C ALA A 319 -2.47 -17.86 11.22
N ASP A 320 -2.37 -19.14 11.58
CA ASP A 320 -1.29 -20.02 11.12
C ASP A 320 -1.35 -20.23 9.60
N ARG A 321 -2.52 -20.54 9.04
CA ARG A 321 -2.69 -20.74 7.59
C ARG A 321 -2.35 -19.47 6.80
N LEU A 322 -2.81 -18.30 7.27
CA LEU A 322 -2.50 -17.03 6.62
C LEU A 322 -0.98 -16.76 6.58
N ALA A 323 -0.29 -17.07 7.67
CA ALA A 323 1.16 -16.93 7.76
C ALA A 323 1.89 -17.92 6.83
N GLU A 324 1.47 -19.19 6.79
CA GLU A 324 2.03 -20.23 5.93
C GLU A 324 1.89 -19.89 4.44
N GLU A 325 0.77 -19.31 4.03
CA GLU A 325 0.51 -18.90 2.65
C GLU A 325 1.10 -17.51 2.32
N GLY A 326 1.62 -16.79 3.32
CA GLY A 326 2.16 -15.43 3.16
C GLY A 326 1.08 -14.39 2.85
N THR A 327 -0.19 -14.70 3.15
CA THR A 327 -1.33 -13.82 2.95
C THR A 327 -1.43 -12.81 4.08
N CYS A 328 -1.54 -11.52 3.77
CA CYS A 328 -1.76 -10.49 4.78
C CYS A 328 -3.24 -10.45 5.22
N ALA A 329 -3.48 -9.91 6.41
CA ALA A 329 -4.83 -9.64 6.92
C ALA A 329 -4.94 -8.17 7.33
N ALA A 330 -5.73 -7.40 6.58
CA ALA A 330 -6.03 -6.01 6.86
C ALA A 330 -7.32 -5.94 7.68
N LEU A 331 -7.20 -5.52 8.94
CA LEU A 331 -8.19 -5.74 9.97
C LEU A 331 -8.57 -4.43 10.66
N TRP A 332 -9.79 -4.35 11.21
CA TRP A 332 -10.20 -3.28 12.11
C TRP A 332 -9.80 -3.58 13.55
N ALA A 333 -9.55 -2.55 14.32
CA ALA A 333 -9.23 -2.66 15.74
C ALA A 333 -10.43 -3.15 16.57
N ASP A 334 -11.64 -2.63 16.29
CA ASP A 334 -12.82 -2.85 17.13
C ASP A 334 -14.15 -2.77 16.39
N TRP A 335 -14.18 -2.87 15.06
CA TRP A 335 -15.42 -2.88 14.29
C TRP A 335 -15.99 -4.29 14.18
N TRP A 336 -17.00 -4.58 14.96
CA TRP A 336 -17.67 -5.88 15.00
C TRP A 336 -19.16 -5.72 15.32
N GLY A 337 -19.95 -6.78 15.12
CA GLY A 337 -21.34 -6.86 15.54
C GLY A 337 -22.34 -5.98 14.78
N PHE A 338 -21.92 -5.17 13.81
CA PHE A 338 -22.80 -4.31 13.02
C PHE A 338 -23.60 -5.08 11.95
N LYS A 339 -23.21 -6.31 11.68
CA LYS A 339 -23.94 -7.28 10.86
C LYS A 339 -23.57 -8.71 11.28
N MET A 340 -24.38 -9.70 10.84
CA MET A 340 -24.23 -11.08 11.28
C MET A 340 -22.89 -11.71 10.90
N GLU A 341 -22.31 -11.36 9.77
CA GLU A 341 -20.97 -11.84 9.37
C GLU A 341 -19.83 -11.27 10.24
N ALA A 342 -20.08 -10.18 10.93
CA ALA A 342 -19.12 -9.55 11.83
C ALA A 342 -19.41 -9.84 13.31
N PHE A 343 -20.24 -10.86 13.62
CA PHE A 343 -20.69 -11.15 14.99
C PHE A 343 -19.56 -11.71 15.87
N ASP A 344 -18.73 -12.58 15.33
CA ASP A 344 -17.63 -13.25 16.05
C ASP A 344 -16.32 -12.42 16.09
N GLY A 345 -16.40 -11.12 15.84
CA GLY A 345 -15.26 -10.23 15.96
C GLY A 345 -14.77 -10.12 17.42
N ILE A 346 -13.46 -10.13 17.60
CA ILE A 346 -12.81 -9.93 18.88
C ILE A 346 -11.76 -8.83 18.77
N GLN A 347 -11.52 -8.11 19.85
CA GLN A 347 -10.59 -6.97 19.85
C GLN A 347 -9.11 -7.39 19.80
N GLU A 348 -8.81 -8.63 20.14
CA GLU A 348 -7.48 -9.26 20.07
C GLU A 348 -7.14 -9.79 18.67
N ASN A 349 -8.05 -9.71 17.68
CA ASN A 349 -7.93 -10.32 16.36
C ASN A 349 -6.57 -10.03 15.71
N ILE A 350 -6.19 -8.76 15.59
CA ILE A 350 -4.92 -8.35 14.97
C ILE A 350 -3.73 -8.94 15.73
N ALA A 351 -3.75 -8.87 17.06
CA ALA A 351 -2.67 -9.39 17.90
C ALA A 351 -2.52 -10.92 17.77
N LEU A 352 -3.62 -11.65 17.59
CA LEU A 352 -3.59 -13.09 17.39
C LEU A 352 -3.13 -13.47 15.99
N VAL A 353 -3.55 -12.74 14.96
CA VAL A 353 -3.07 -12.92 13.57
C VAL A 353 -1.58 -12.63 13.45
N ASP A 354 -1.07 -11.72 14.25
CA ASP A 354 0.33 -11.29 14.23
C ASP A 354 1.31 -12.26 14.92
N ARG A 355 0.81 -13.26 15.68
CA ARG A 355 1.65 -14.18 16.46
C ARG A 355 2.47 -15.18 15.66
N PRO A 356 1.94 -15.83 14.60
CA PRO A 356 2.73 -16.79 13.84
C PRO A 356 3.94 -16.14 13.16
N ALA A 357 5.06 -16.86 13.07
CA ALA A 357 6.22 -16.39 12.34
C ALA A 357 5.87 -16.19 10.85
N GLY A 358 6.27 -15.06 10.29
CA GLY A 358 5.97 -14.71 8.89
C GLY A 358 4.59 -14.07 8.68
N SER A 359 3.82 -13.87 9.75
CA SER A 359 2.53 -13.18 9.72
C SER A 359 2.62 -11.79 9.08
N CYS A 360 1.48 -11.29 8.61
CA CYS A 360 1.35 -9.98 8.01
C CYS A 360 0.01 -9.35 8.43
N ALA A 361 -0.06 -8.93 9.71
CA ALA A 361 -1.22 -8.22 10.23
C ALA A 361 -1.13 -6.73 9.86
N ILE A 362 -2.26 -6.13 9.49
CA ILE A 362 -2.37 -4.74 9.06
C ILE A 362 -3.56 -4.10 9.77
N VAL A 363 -3.40 -2.86 10.22
CA VAL A 363 -4.51 -2.00 10.64
C VAL A 363 -4.92 -1.14 9.47
N HIS A 364 -6.19 -1.17 9.08
CA HIS A 364 -6.73 -0.44 7.92
C HIS A 364 -7.93 0.43 8.29
N SER A 365 -8.31 1.35 7.39
CA SER A 365 -9.42 2.27 7.65
C SER A 365 -10.78 1.76 7.17
N ASP A 366 -11.00 1.63 5.87
CA ASP A 366 -12.33 1.47 5.23
C ASP A 366 -13.32 2.56 5.69
N SER A 367 -12.80 3.74 6.02
CA SER A 367 -13.58 4.86 6.56
C SER A 367 -12.92 6.17 6.19
N GLU A 368 -13.70 7.06 5.59
CA GLU A 368 -13.29 8.40 5.20
C GLU A 368 -12.92 9.29 6.39
N GLU A 369 -13.55 9.06 7.57
CA GLU A 369 -13.19 9.77 8.80
C GLU A 369 -12.12 9.03 9.60
N GLY A 370 -12.13 7.69 9.56
CA GLY A 370 -11.22 6.83 10.33
C GLY A 370 -9.78 6.88 9.81
N VAL A 371 -9.58 7.08 8.52
CA VAL A 371 -8.26 7.05 7.86
C VAL A 371 -7.23 8.00 8.49
N GLN A 372 -7.67 9.13 9.01
CA GLN A 372 -6.80 10.10 9.68
C GLN A 372 -6.34 9.69 11.10
N ARG A 373 -6.78 8.52 11.62
CA ARG A 373 -6.53 8.07 13.00
C ARG A 373 -6.01 6.64 13.09
N LEU A 374 -5.41 6.11 12.03
CA LEU A 374 -4.92 4.74 12.00
C LEU A 374 -3.90 4.44 13.11
N ASN A 375 -3.11 5.42 13.53
CA ASN A 375 -2.21 5.31 14.66
C ASN A 375 -2.96 5.04 15.98
N GLN A 376 -4.14 5.63 16.17
CA GLN A 376 -4.99 5.40 17.35
C GLN A 376 -5.67 4.02 17.27
N GLU A 377 -6.06 3.57 16.09
CA GLU A 377 -6.59 2.22 15.88
C GLU A 377 -5.54 1.16 16.28
N ALA A 378 -4.29 1.32 15.87
CA ALA A 378 -3.20 0.45 16.30
C ALA A 378 -2.97 0.50 17.83
N ALA A 379 -3.09 1.68 18.45
CA ALA A 379 -3.00 1.83 19.90
C ALA A 379 -4.09 1.06 20.67
N LYS A 380 -5.32 1.02 20.14
CA LYS A 380 -6.42 0.19 20.70
C LYS A 380 -6.03 -1.29 20.69
N VAL A 381 -5.50 -1.79 19.57
CA VAL A 381 -5.05 -3.18 19.44
C VAL A 381 -3.98 -3.50 20.47
N MET A 382 -2.97 -2.63 20.63
CA MET A 382 -1.92 -2.82 21.65
C MET A 382 -2.51 -2.88 23.06
N ALA A 383 -3.52 -2.05 23.35
CA ALA A 383 -4.17 -2.04 24.66
C ALA A 383 -4.94 -3.35 24.93
N HIS A 384 -5.72 -3.84 23.95
CA HIS A 384 -6.46 -5.09 24.07
C HIS A 384 -5.53 -6.30 24.13
N ALA A 385 -4.47 -6.33 23.31
CA ALA A 385 -3.44 -7.36 23.36
C ALA A 385 -2.84 -7.50 24.76
N ARG A 386 -2.47 -6.37 25.38
CA ARG A 386 -1.92 -6.35 26.74
C ARG A 386 -2.92 -6.88 27.80
N LEU A 387 -4.21 -6.55 27.67
CA LEU A 387 -5.26 -7.10 28.55
C LEU A 387 -5.39 -8.62 28.41
N ALA A 388 -5.11 -9.14 27.21
CA ALA A 388 -5.06 -10.59 26.94
C ALA A 388 -3.70 -11.24 27.29
N GLY A 389 -2.75 -10.50 27.86
CA GLY A 389 -1.42 -11.01 28.19
C GLY A 389 -0.46 -11.13 27.01
N ILE A 390 -0.74 -10.43 25.90
CA ILE A 390 0.11 -10.37 24.70
C ILE A 390 0.84 -9.02 24.70
N GLU A 391 2.15 -9.05 24.92
CA GLU A 391 2.97 -7.84 24.87
C GLU A 391 3.35 -7.51 23.42
N ILE A 392 3.04 -6.28 23.02
CA ILE A 392 3.37 -5.74 21.69
C ILE A 392 4.07 -4.40 21.90
N THR A 393 5.27 -4.29 21.34
CA THR A 393 6.07 -3.07 21.48
C THR A 393 5.73 -2.04 20.37
N PRO A 394 5.97 -0.75 20.60
CA PRO A 394 5.76 0.29 19.58
C PRO A 394 6.52 0.05 18.29
N GLU A 395 7.77 -0.41 18.37
CA GLU A 395 8.61 -0.71 17.21
C GLU A 395 8.10 -1.89 16.37
N HIS A 396 7.34 -2.81 16.97
CA HIS A 396 6.64 -3.87 16.28
C HIS A 396 5.32 -3.36 15.68
N ALA A 397 4.49 -2.71 16.48
CA ALA A 397 3.17 -2.25 16.08
C ALA A 397 3.19 -1.25 14.91
N ILE A 398 4.26 -0.45 14.76
CA ILE A 398 4.37 0.47 13.64
C ILE A 398 4.38 -0.27 12.29
N GLY A 399 4.86 -1.51 12.25
CA GLY A 399 4.84 -2.36 11.06
C GLY A 399 3.43 -2.63 10.53
N TRP A 400 2.40 -2.67 11.40
CA TRP A 400 1.00 -2.85 11.00
C TRP A 400 0.46 -1.68 10.17
N LEU A 401 1.10 -0.52 10.27
CA LEU A 401 0.71 0.73 9.63
C LEU A 401 1.63 1.11 8.46
N THR A 402 2.77 0.44 8.29
CA THR A 402 3.84 0.88 7.39
C THR A 402 4.39 -0.26 6.54
N ALA A 403 5.22 -1.14 7.09
CA ALA A 403 5.88 -2.23 6.35
C ALA A 403 4.89 -3.28 5.83
N ASN A 404 3.93 -3.72 6.66
CA ASN A 404 2.98 -4.76 6.29
C ASN A 404 2.01 -4.32 5.18
N PRO A 405 1.35 -3.12 5.26
CA PRO A 405 0.57 -2.63 4.12
C PRO A 405 1.43 -2.42 2.87
N ALA A 406 2.66 -1.91 2.99
CA ALA A 406 3.58 -1.79 1.86
C ALA A 406 3.88 -3.16 1.21
N LYS A 407 4.05 -4.23 2.02
CA LYS A 407 4.22 -5.61 1.55
C LYS A 407 3.01 -6.08 0.76
N SER A 408 1.80 -5.93 1.30
CA SER A 408 0.57 -6.40 0.65
C SER A 408 0.23 -5.65 -0.63
N MET A 409 0.73 -4.41 -0.76
CA MET A 409 0.58 -3.57 -1.95
C MET A 409 1.74 -3.70 -2.95
N GLY A 410 2.75 -4.54 -2.67
CA GLY A 410 3.90 -4.75 -3.55
C GLY A 410 4.84 -3.55 -3.67
N ILE A 411 4.90 -2.67 -2.67
CA ILE A 411 5.72 -1.45 -2.68
C ILE A 411 6.77 -1.40 -1.55
N LEU A 412 6.94 -2.48 -0.79
CA LEU A 412 7.84 -2.52 0.38
C LEU A 412 9.30 -2.19 0.02
N GLU A 413 9.77 -2.60 -1.15
CA GLU A 413 11.13 -2.28 -1.62
C GLU A 413 11.35 -0.77 -1.84
N ARG A 414 10.28 0.02 -1.88
CA ARG A 414 10.32 1.45 -2.20
C ARG A 414 10.00 2.35 -1.02
N THR A 415 9.09 1.94 -0.12
CA THR A 415 8.61 2.72 1.03
C THR A 415 8.14 1.81 2.16
N GLY A 416 7.63 2.37 3.25
CA GLY A 416 7.08 1.63 4.40
C GLY A 416 8.08 1.36 5.52
N THR A 417 9.37 1.64 5.31
CA THR A 417 10.43 1.56 6.34
C THR A 417 11.44 2.70 6.15
N LEU A 418 12.13 3.08 7.24
CA LEU A 418 13.19 4.09 7.22
C LEU A 418 14.55 3.42 6.93
N GLU A 419 14.71 2.88 5.73
CA GLU A 419 15.95 2.26 5.27
C GLU A 419 16.61 3.11 4.18
N PRO A 420 17.96 3.22 4.18
CA PRO A 420 18.66 3.96 3.13
C PRO A 420 18.27 3.52 1.71
N GLY A 421 18.01 4.49 0.85
CA GLY A 421 17.59 4.28 -0.54
C GLY A 421 16.08 4.21 -0.75
N LYS A 422 15.28 3.98 0.27
CA LYS A 422 13.81 4.02 0.17
C LYS A 422 13.28 5.46 0.08
N MET A 423 12.07 5.62 -0.42
CA MET A 423 11.38 6.91 -0.49
C MET A 423 11.30 7.54 0.89
N ALA A 424 11.57 8.83 0.96
CA ALA A 424 11.55 9.59 2.21
C ALA A 424 10.10 10.01 2.58
N ASP A 425 9.24 9.02 2.79
CA ASP A 425 7.90 9.17 3.31
C ASP A 425 7.97 9.04 4.85
N VAL A 426 7.88 10.17 5.56
CA VAL A 426 8.23 10.26 6.99
C VAL A 426 7.21 11.11 7.74
N VAL A 427 6.88 10.72 8.97
CA VAL A 427 6.02 11.49 9.87
C VAL A 427 6.78 11.83 11.16
N VAL A 428 6.71 13.10 11.54
CA VAL A 428 7.15 13.60 12.86
C VAL A 428 5.92 13.77 13.75
N TRP A 429 5.94 13.13 14.91
CA TRP A 429 4.88 13.14 15.89
C TRP A 429 5.27 13.95 17.14
N ASN A 430 4.29 14.59 17.79
CA ASN A 430 4.51 15.32 19.05
C ASN A 430 4.84 14.43 20.27
N GLY A 431 4.87 13.12 20.11
CA GLY A 431 5.15 12.11 21.12
C GLY A 431 4.91 10.72 20.54
N THR A 432 4.75 9.70 21.40
CA THR A 432 4.48 8.34 20.90
C THR A 432 3.25 8.31 19.99
N PRO A 433 3.36 7.78 18.76
CA PRO A 433 2.22 7.74 17.83
C PRO A 433 1.02 6.93 18.38
N PHE A 434 1.27 5.99 19.29
CA PHE A 434 0.25 5.15 19.90
C PHE A 434 -0.44 5.77 21.13
N SER A 435 -0.60 7.08 21.13
CA SER A 435 -1.35 7.83 22.12
C SER A 435 -2.55 8.50 21.48
N VAL A 436 -3.69 8.58 22.17
CA VAL A 436 -4.86 9.35 21.74
C VAL A 436 -4.58 10.85 21.64
N TYR A 437 -3.49 11.31 22.27
CA TYR A 437 -3.02 12.71 22.19
C TYR A 437 -1.97 12.92 21.09
N ALA A 438 -1.56 11.84 20.40
CA ALA A 438 -0.57 11.93 19.35
C ALA A 438 -1.13 12.72 18.14
N GLN A 439 -0.31 13.62 17.63
CA GLN A 439 -0.60 14.42 16.45
C GLN A 439 0.62 14.39 15.53
N ALA A 440 0.38 14.14 14.25
CA ALA A 440 1.41 14.41 13.27
C ALA A 440 1.68 15.91 13.24
N GLU A 441 2.92 16.31 13.46
CA GLU A 441 3.34 17.71 13.38
C GLU A 441 3.83 18.05 11.99
N GLN A 442 4.56 17.12 11.38
CA GLN A 442 5.06 17.29 10.00
C GLN A 442 4.94 15.95 9.26
N VAL A 443 4.53 16.05 7.98
CA VAL A 443 4.48 14.89 7.08
C VAL A 443 5.30 15.19 5.84
N TYR A 444 6.22 14.28 5.55
CA TYR A 444 7.09 14.34 4.39
C TYR A 444 6.72 13.24 3.40
N ILE A 445 6.63 13.58 2.12
CA ILE A 445 6.50 12.63 1.02
C ILE A 445 7.64 12.88 0.04
N ASP A 446 8.43 11.84 -0.24
CA ASP A 446 9.67 11.95 -1.01
C ASP A 446 10.57 13.10 -0.52
N GLY A 447 10.68 13.27 0.81
CA GLY A 447 11.52 14.27 1.46
C GLY A 447 10.98 15.71 1.42
N ALA A 448 9.90 15.95 0.70
CA ALA A 448 9.22 17.25 0.71
C ALA A 448 8.21 17.32 1.86
N ARG A 449 8.27 18.38 2.67
CA ARG A 449 7.31 18.61 3.74
C ARG A 449 5.99 19.11 3.15
N LEU A 450 5.00 18.21 3.02
CA LEU A 450 3.70 18.52 2.45
C LEU A 450 2.67 18.96 3.51
N TYR A 451 2.88 18.60 4.77
CA TYR A 451 2.06 19.06 5.89
C TYR A 451 2.93 19.55 7.03
N ASP A 452 2.55 20.66 7.62
CA ASP A 452 3.12 21.18 8.85
C ASP A 452 2.00 21.80 9.70
N ARG A 453 1.78 21.23 10.88
CA ARG A 453 0.72 21.67 11.78
C ARG A 453 0.89 23.11 12.27
N ALA A 454 2.13 23.59 12.37
CA ALA A 454 2.45 24.93 12.84
C ALA A 454 2.47 25.96 11.72
N ASP A 455 2.43 25.54 10.45
CA ASP A 455 2.49 26.43 9.29
C ASP A 455 1.19 26.27 8.46
N PRO A 456 0.23 27.23 8.57
CA PRO A 456 -1.01 27.15 7.80
C PRO A 456 -0.82 27.08 6.29
N SER A 457 0.27 27.62 5.74
CA SER A 457 0.57 27.56 4.30
C SER A 457 0.94 26.14 3.83
N ARG A 458 1.16 25.22 4.76
CA ARG A 458 1.46 23.80 4.52
C ARG A 458 0.38 22.86 5.05
N GLN A 459 -0.83 23.39 5.21
CA GLN A 459 -2.01 22.62 5.52
C GLN A 459 -2.86 22.60 4.26
N PRO A 460 -2.88 21.50 3.48
CA PRO A 460 -3.62 21.46 2.22
C PRO A 460 -5.11 21.59 2.49
N GLU A 461 -5.76 22.43 1.70
CA GLU A 461 -7.20 22.62 1.68
C GLU A 461 -7.75 21.99 0.39
N ALA A 462 -8.90 21.35 0.48
CA ALA A 462 -9.61 20.88 -0.70
C ALA A 462 -10.42 22.02 -1.33
N ASP A 463 -10.64 21.94 -2.63
CA ASP A 463 -11.48 22.92 -3.38
C ASP A 463 -12.85 23.11 -2.75
N PHE A 464 -13.39 22.06 -2.12
CA PHE A 464 -14.62 22.09 -1.35
C PHE A 464 -14.60 23.14 -0.22
N MET A 465 -13.44 23.42 0.36
CA MET A 465 -13.26 24.39 1.45
C MET A 465 -13.00 25.81 0.94
N LEU A 466 -12.61 25.94 -0.33
CA LEU A 466 -12.39 27.25 -0.95
C LEU A 466 -13.70 28.04 -0.98
N GLY A 467 -13.63 29.31 -0.64
CA GLY A 467 -14.79 30.18 -0.57
C GLY A 467 -15.64 30.04 0.70
N GLN A 468 -15.29 29.15 1.63
CA GLN A 468 -15.85 29.18 2.98
C GLN A 468 -15.34 30.44 3.69
N SER A 469 -16.26 31.23 4.22
CA SER A 469 -15.90 32.42 5.01
C SER A 469 -15.27 31.96 6.34
N THR A 470 -13.99 32.08 6.48
CA THR A 470 -13.29 31.76 7.73
C THR A 470 -13.22 32.89 8.71
N GLY A 471 -13.88 34.01 8.43
CA GLY A 471 -13.90 35.22 9.31
C GLY A 471 -12.59 36.01 9.29
N ASP A 472 -11.46 35.42 8.97
CA ASP A 472 -10.17 36.09 8.88
C ASP A 472 -9.49 35.74 7.55
N ALA A 473 -9.28 36.77 6.75
CA ALA A 473 -8.49 36.82 5.53
C ALA A 473 -8.55 35.57 4.63
N VAL A 474 -9.18 35.74 3.49
CA VAL A 474 -8.96 34.84 2.32
C VAL A 474 -7.50 34.47 2.27
N HIS A 475 -7.17 33.22 2.57
CA HIS A 475 -5.90 32.67 2.22
C HIS A 475 -5.81 32.76 0.69
N ALA A 476 -5.10 33.77 0.22
CA ALA A 476 -4.79 33.90 -1.19
C ALA A 476 -4.05 32.61 -1.56
N GLY A 477 -4.76 31.73 -2.27
CA GLY A 477 -4.31 30.40 -2.55
C GLY A 477 -2.89 30.41 -3.04
N GLY A 478 -2.06 29.64 -2.37
CA GLY A 478 -0.80 29.26 -2.96
C GLY A 478 -1.15 28.53 -4.25
N VAL A 479 -0.80 29.12 -5.35
CA VAL A 479 -0.85 28.46 -6.65
C VAL A 479 0.03 27.22 -6.52
N LEU A 480 -0.57 26.03 -6.57
CA LEU A 480 0.14 24.78 -6.72
C LEU A 480 0.83 24.71 -8.07
#